data_5bead66d1bc48b7f823ce63282803985
#
_entry.id   5bead66d1bc48b7f823ce63282803985
#
_cell.length_a   1.000
_cell.length_b   1.000
_cell.length_c   1.000
_cell.angle_alpha   90.00
_cell.angle_beta   90.00
_cell.angle_gamma   90.00
#
_symmetry.space_group_name_H-M   'P 1'
#
loop_
_entity.id
_entity.type
_entity.pdbx_description
1 polymer ?
#
loop_
_entity_poly.entity_id
_entity_poly.type
_entity_poly.pdbx_seq_one_letter_code
_entity_poly.pdbx_strand_id
1 'polypeptide(L)'
;TLEGFEEVVCIERKKSVEEIANNVGKEKKRFDAEMERINEYTFKYIICEFSMDDIINYPRCIFSENMWHTKPEFCEREIAKRKITGKYILRALMEYQTWYGIHILFCDNAKNAKKVTESIFKRLNTMFHEQT
;
A
#
# COMPACT_ATOMS: atom_id res chain seq x y z
N THR A 1 -10.14 13.58 2.17
CA THR A 1 -9.16 14.68 2.19
C THR A 1 -9.61 15.76 3.18
N LEU A 2 -8.69 16.36 3.87
CA LEU A 2 -8.99 17.43 4.81
C LEU A 2 -9.20 18.72 4.04
N GLU A 3 -10.28 19.44 4.36
CA GLU A 3 -10.58 20.70 3.69
C GLU A 3 -9.42 21.70 3.84
N GLY A 4 -9.04 22.32 2.74
CA GLY A 4 -7.94 23.28 2.70
C GLY A 4 -6.57 22.67 2.36
N PHE A 5 -6.49 21.34 2.25
CA PHE A 5 -5.23 20.66 1.96
C PHE A 5 -5.26 19.84 0.67
N GLU A 6 -6.28 20.01 -0.15
CA GLU A 6 -6.51 19.20 -1.35
C GLU A 6 -5.36 19.27 -2.36
N GLU A 7 -4.63 20.38 -2.39
CA GLU A 7 -3.50 20.57 -3.30
C GLU A 7 -2.14 20.32 -2.63
N VAL A 8 -2.13 20.07 -1.33
CA VAL A 8 -0.91 19.96 -0.54
C VAL A 8 -0.62 18.54 -0.13
N VAL A 9 -1.66 17.78 0.23
CA VAL A 9 -1.51 16.43 0.72
C VAL A 9 -2.33 15.43 -0.10
N CYS A 10 -1.73 14.28 -0.38
CA CYS A 10 -2.42 13.17 -1.02
C CYS A 10 -2.19 11.91 -0.19
N ILE A 11 -3.26 11.25 0.19
CA ILE A 11 -3.21 9.99 0.91
C ILE A 11 -3.96 8.95 0.09
N GLU A 12 -3.22 7.93 -0.34
CA GLU A 12 -3.77 6.80 -1.08
C GLU A 12 -3.86 5.62 -0.13
N ARG A 13 -5.06 5.06 0.05
CA ARG A 13 -5.24 3.90 0.93
C ARG A 13 -5.31 2.62 0.12
N LYS A 14 -4.59 1.61 0.56
CA LYS A 14 -4.59 0.28 -0.05
C LYS A 14 -5.11 -0.72 0.97
N LYS A 15 -6.19 -1.39 0.60
CA LYS A 15 -6.91 -2.28 1.53
C LYS A 15 -6.30 -3.67 1.65
N SER A 16 -5.64 -4.15 0.61
CA SER A 16 -5.10 -5.50 0.60
C SER A 16 -3.84 -5.61 -0.24
N VAL A 17 -3.07 -6.66 0.03
CA VAL A 17 -1.89 -6.97 -0.78
C VAL A 17 -2.30 -7.28 -2.22
N GLU A 18 -3.45 -7.93 -2.40
CA GLU A 18 -3.98 -8.25 -3.73
C GLU A 18 -4.20 -6.98 -4.56
N GLU A 19 -4.70 -5.92 -3.94
CA GLU A 19 -4.90 -4.64 -4.60
C GLU A 19 -3.57 -4.07 -5.09
N ILE A 20 -2.55 -4.04 -4.22
CA ILE A 20 -1.22 -3.57 -4.59
C ILE A 20 -0.59 -4.46 -5.65
N ALA A 21 -0.78 -5.77 -5.54
CA ALA A 21 -0.26 -6.73 -6.53
C ALA A 21 -0.81 -6.44 -7.93
N ASN A 22 -2.09 -6.14 -8.02
CA ASN A 22 -2.72 -5.75 -9.28
C ASN A 22 -2.17 -4.42 -9.79
N ASN A 23 -1.97 -3.46 -8.89
CA ASN A 23 -1.43 -2.14 -9.25
C ASN A 23 -0.03 -2.23 -9.87
N VAL A 24 0.86 -3.00 -9.26
CA VAL A 24 2.24 -3.11 -9.75
C VAL A 24 2.41 -4.19 -10.83
N GLY A 25 1.40 -5.01 -11.04
CA GLY A 25 1.39 -6.08 -12.03
C GLY A 25 0.64 -5.67 -13.30
N LYS A 26 -0.57 -6.19 -13.48
CA LYS A 26 -1.32 -5.98 -14.71
C LYS A 26 -1.78 -4.53 -14.93
N GLU A 27 -1.86 -3.72 -13.88
CA GLU A 27 -2.25 -2.33 -13.97
C GLU A 27 -1.06 -1.37 -13.86
N LYS A 28 0.15 -1.87 -14.05
CA LYS A 28 1.38 -1.10 -13.82
C LYS A 28 1.42 0.23 -14.55
N LYS A 29 1.05 0.24 -15.82
CA LYS A 29 1.08 1.47 -16.62
C LYS A 29 0.19 2.56 -16.03
N ARG A 30 -1.01 2.18 -15.62
CA ARG A 30 -1.97 3.11 -15.01
C ARG A 30 -1.48 3.56 -13.63
N PHE A 31 -0.93 2.63 -12.86
CA PHE A 31 -0.45 2.94 -11.52
C PHE A 31 0.78 3.84 -11.55
N ASP A 32 1.70 3.62 -12.49
CA ASP A 32 2.86 4.49 -12.67
C ASP A 32 2.44 5.92 -12.98
N ALA A 33 1.43 6.09 -13.84
CA ALA A 33 0.89 7.41 -14.16
C ALA A 33 0.25 8.06 -12.93
N GLU A 34 -0.43 7.26 -12.10
CA GLU A 34 -1.01 7.75 -10.86
C GLU A 34 0.07 8.20 -9.87
N MET A 35 1.17 7.46 -9.76
CA MET A 35 2.29 7.83 -8.91
C MET A 35 2.95 9.12 -9.37
N GLU A 36 3.09 9.32 -10.67
CA GLU A 36 3.61 10.57 -11.22
C GLU A 36 2.71 11.75 -10.86
N ARG A 37 1.41 11.55 -10.92
CA ARG A 37 0.45 12.60 -10.55
C ARG A 37 0.56 12.92 -9.06
N ILE A 38 0.71 11.90 -8.22
CA ILE A 38 0.86 12.06 -6.78
C ILE A 38 2.16 12.82 -6.45
N ASN A 39 3.17 12.69 -7.29
CA ASN A 39 4.45 13.37 -7.08
C ASN A 39 4.33 14.89 -7.03
N GLU A 40 3.26 15.45 -7.56
CA GLU A 40 3.03 16.91 -7.53
C GLU A 40 2.66 17.43 -6.13
N TYR A 41 2.23 16.54 -5.24
CA TYR A 41 1.84 16.94 -3.88
C TYR A 41 3.07 17.09 -2.99
N THR A 42 3.00 18.05 -2.07
CA THR A 42 4.08 18.28 -1.10
C THR A 42 4.17 17.13 -0.10
N PHE A 43 3.02 16.68 0.40
CA PHE A 43 2.93 15.57 1.35
C PHE A 43 2.15 14.44 0.69
N LYS A 44 2.77 13.29 0.56
CA LYS A 44 2.20 12.17 -0.17
C LYS A 44 2.47 10.85 0.55
N TYR A 45 1.40 10.10 0.75
CA TYR A 45 1.42 8.88 1.56
C TYR A 45 0.66 7.77 0.87
N ILE A 46 1.17 6.55 1.01
CA ILE A 46 0.42 5.33 0.71
C ILE A 46 0.24 4.63 2.06
N ILE A 47 -1.00 4.53 2.50
CA ILE A 47 -1.36 3.93 3.78
C ILE A 47 -1.92 2.53 3.52
N CYS A 48 -1.21 1.50 3.97
CA CYS A 48 -1.58 0.12 3.72
C CYS A 48 -2.28 -0.50 4.91
N GLU A 49 -3.44 -1.12 4.68
CA GLU A 49 -4.24 -1.78 5.72
C GLU A 49 -3.80 -3.23 5.95
N PHE A 50 -2.53 -3.51 5.71
CA PHE A 50 -1.93 -4.82 5.88
C PHE A 50 -0.49 -4.64 6.38
N SER A 51 0.14 -5.76 6.78
CA SER A 51 1.47 -5.72 7.35
C SER A 51 2.56 -5.96 6.31
N MET A 52 3.80 -5.67 6.70
CA MET A 52 4.97 -6.03 5.91
C MET A 52 5.03 -7.54 5.71
N ASP A 53 4.67 -8.33 6.74
CA ASP A 53 4.67 -9.79 6.64
C ASP A 53 3.66 -10.28 5.60
N ASP A 54 2.53 -9.59 5.47
CA ASP A 54 1.54 -9.93 4.44
C ASP A 54 2.12 -9.79 3.04
N ILE A 55 2.97 -8.80 2.83
CA ILE A 55 3.66 -8.63 1.54
C ILE A 55 4.72 -9.69 1.35
N ILE A 56 5.59 -9.87 2.34
CA ILE A 56 6.71 -10.82 2.25
C ILE A 56 6.23 -12.23 1.93
N ASN A 57 5.09 -12.61 2.51
CA ASN A 57 4.53 -13.95 2.34
C ASN A 57 3.55 -14.06 1.16
N TYR A 58 3.37 -13.00 0.38
CA TYR A 58 2.48 -13.03 -0.78
C TYR A 58 3.17 -13.75 -1.96
N PRO A 59 2.47 -14.57 -2.75
CA PRO A 59 1.06 -14.91 -2.55
C PRO A 59 0.89 -16.01 -1.52
N ARG A 60 -0.20 -15.92 -0.76
CA ARG A 60 -0.60 -16.99 0.16
C ARG A 60 -1.63 -17.87 -0.51
N CYS A 61 -1.79 -19.08 0.01
CA CYS A 61 -2.84 -19.96 -0.43
C CYS A 61 -4.20 -19.30 -0.16
N ILE A 62 -5.09 -19.30 -1.17
CA ILE A 62 -6.42 -18.70 -1.06
C ILE A 62 -7.38 -19.52 -0.20
N PHE A 63 -6.97 -20.75 0.18
CA PHE A 63 -7.78 -21.64 0.99
C PHE A 63 -7.50 -21.41 2.48
N SER A 64 -8.45 -21.83 3.31
CA SER A 64 -8.29 -21.75 4.76
C SER A 64 -7.10 -22.61 5.23
N GLU A 65 -6.62 -22.33 6.45
CA GLU A 65 -5.53 -23.12 7.04
C GLU A 65 -5.84 -24.61 7.05
N ASN A 66 -7.11 -24.97 7.28
CA ASN A 66 -7.52 -26.36 7.27
C ASN A 66 -7.30 -27.01 5.89
N MET A 67 -7.62 -26.28 4.82
CA MET A 67 -7.38 -26.78 3.47
C MET A 67 -5.90 -26.80 3.12
N TRP A 68 -5.15 -25.85 3.61
CA TRP A 68 -3.71 -25.84 3.44
C TRP A 68 -3.07 -27.10 4.02
N HIS A 69 -3.46 -27.45 5.24
CA HIS A 69 -2.94 -28.64 5.92
C HIS A 69 -3.36 -29.95 5.26
N THR A 70 -4.54 -29.98 4.64
CA THR A 70 -5.05 -31.18 3.99
C THR A 70 -4.58 -31.33 2.54
N LYS A 71 -4.31 -30.21 1.85
CA LYS A 71 -3.90 -30.21 0.44
C LYS A 71 -2.77 -29.22 0.18
N PRO A 72 -1.61 -29.38 0.80
CA PRO A 72 -0.50 -28.44 0.63
C PRO A 72 0.01 -28.38 -0.81
N GLU A 73 0.03 -29.50 -1.52
CA GLU A 73 0.48 -29.57 -2.91
C GLU A 73 -0.39 -28.74 -3.84
N PHE A 74 -1.69 -28.74 -3.59
CA PHE A 74 -2.63 -27.93 -4.37
C PHE A 74 -2.37 -26.44 -4.14
N CYS A 75 -2.16 -26.06 -2.89
CA CYS A 75 -1.86 -24.67 -2.54
C CYS A 75 -0.54 -24.21 -3.18
N GLU A 76 0.47 -25.03 -3.17
CA GLU A 76 1.76 -24.73 -3.80
C GLU A 76 1.59 -24.49 -5.30
N ARG A 77 0.77 -25.30 -5.97
CA ARG A 77 0.51 -25.13 -7.40
C ARG A 77 -0.23 -23.82 -7.69
N GLU A 78 -1.20 -23.48 -6.84
CA GLU A 78 -1.93 -22.22 -7.01
C GLU A 78 -1.02 -21.02 -6.80
N ILE A 79 -0.14 -21.08 -5.82
CA ILE A 79 0.86 -20.04 -5.56
C ILE A 79 1.82 -19.91 -6.74
N ALA A 80 2.26 -21.03 -7.30
CA ALA A 80 3.20 -21.04 -8.41
C ALA A 80 2.63 -20.40 -9.69
N LYS A 81 1.31 -20.33 -9.83
CA LYS A 81 0.66 -19.67 -10.97
C LYS A 81 0.71 -18.14 -10.86
N ARG A 82 0.98 -17.62 -9.69
CA ARG A 82 1.04 -16.17 -9.47
C ARG A 82 2.36 -15.63 -10.00
N LYS A 83 2.29 -14.66 -10.90
CA LYS A 83 3.48 -14.03 -11.49
C LYS A 83 4.07 -12.96 -10.57
N ILE A 84 3.22 -12.33 -9.79
CA ILE A 84 3.62 -11.26 -8.88
C ILE A 84 3.85 -11.85 -7.49
N THR A 85 5.04 -11.65 -6.96
CA THR A 85 5.42 -12.13 -5.63
C THR A 85 5.61 -10.97 -4.67
N GLY A 86 5.65 -11.28 -3.38
CA GLY A 86 5.91 -10.27 -2.35
C GLY A 86 7.22 -9.54 -2.57
N LYS A 87 8.23 -10.26 -3.02
CA LYS A 87 9.53 -9.66 -3.35
C LYS A 87 9.40 -8.62 -4.45
N TYR A 88 8.62 -8.93 -5.48
CA TYR A 88 8.36 -8.00 -6.58
C TYR A 88 7.60 -6.78 -6.09
N ILE A 89 6.56 -6.99 -5.28
CA ILE A 89 5.75 -5.90 -4.73
C ILE A 89 6.60 -4.96 -3.87
N LEU A 90 7.39 -5.53 -2.97
CA LEU A 90 8.23 -4.73 -2.08
C LEU A 90 9.24 -3.90 -2.88
N ARG A 91 9.85 -4.50 -3.89
CA ARG A 91 10.78 -3.79 -4.77
C ARG A 91 10.10 -2.60 -5.44
N ALA A 92 8.90 -2.81 -5.99
CA ALA A 92 8.15 -1.74 -6.65
C ALA A 92 7.81 -0.60 -5.68
N LEU A 93 7.37 -0.94 -4.47
CA LEU A 93 7.04 0.05 -3.45
C LEU A 93 8.28 0.86 -3.03
N MET A 94 9.42 0.20 -2.91
CA MET A 94 10.66 0.89 -2.55
C MET A 94 11.12 1.80 -3.68
N GLU A 95 10.90 1.44 -4.94
CA GLU A 95 11.18 2.31 -6.07
C GLU A 95 10.33 3.59 -6.01
N TYR A 96 9.03 3.45 -5.76
CA TYR A 96 8.14 4.61 -5.63
C TYR A 96 8.53 5.50 -4.45
N GLN A 97 8.87 4.90 -3.32
CA GLN A 97 9.29 5.66 -2.16
C GLN A 97 10.59 6.42 -2.44
N THR A 98 11.57 5.76 -3.04
CA THR A 98 12.86 6.36 -3.32
C THR A 98 12.78 7.40 -4.44
N TRP A 99 12.06 7.08 -5.50
CA TRP A 99 11.98 7.92 -6.69
C TRP A 99 11.12 9.17 -6.51
N TYR A 100 9.95 8.99 -5.88
CA TYR A 100 8.99 10.09 -5.73
C TYR A 100 8.91 10.64 -4.31
N GLY A 101 9.62 10.06 -3.37
CA GLY A 101 9.54 10.49 -1.98
C GLY A 101 8.19 10.25 -1.33
N ILE A 102 7.48 9.21 -1.77
CA ILE A 102 6.18 8.85 -1.21
C ILE A 102 6.42 8.07 0.09
N HIS A 103 5.77 8.50 1.17
CA HIS A 103 5.84 7.78 2.44
C HIS A 103 4.89 6.59 2.40
N ILE A 104 5.43 5.38 2.62
CA ILE A 104 4.64 4.16 2.60
C ILE A 104 4.60 3.59 4.01
N LEU A 105 3.40 3.44 4.56
CA LEU A 105 3.19 2.98 5.92
C LEU A 105 2.34 1.72 5.95
N PHE A 106 2.85 0.70 6.63
CA PHE A 106 2.15 -0.57 6.80
C PHE A 106 1.47 -0.56 8.17
N CYS A 107 0.16 -0.47 8.18
CA CYS A 107 -0.62 -0.24 9.40
C CYS A 107 -1.33 -1.47 9.94
N ASP A 108 -1.12 -2.63 9.33
CA ASP A 108 -1.67 -3.94 9.74
C ASP A 108 -3.16 -4.12 9.44
N ASN A 109 -3.98 -3.10 9.67
CA ASN A 109 -5.43 -3.21 9.49
C ASN A 109 -6.06 -1.84 9.25
N ALA A 110 -7.35 -1.84 8.92
CA ALA A 110 -8.08 -0.61 8.61
C ALA A 110 -8.18 0.33 9.81
N LYS A 111 -8.31 -0.21 11.01
CA LYS A 111 -8.43 0.58 12.24
C LYS A 111 -7.17 1.40 12.48
N ASN A 112 -6.01 0.77 12.35
CA ASN A 112 -4.73 1.44 12.49
C ASN A 112 -4.50 2.44 11.37
N ALA A 113 -4.85 2.09 10.14
CA ALA A 113 -4.73 2.98 9.00
C ALA A 113 -5.53 4.25 9.19
N LYS A 114 -6.74 4.13 9.76
CA LYS A 114 -7.58 5.29 10.08
C LYS A 114 -6.92 6.18 11.11
N LYS A 115 -6.36 5.59 12.17
CA LYS A 115 -5.66 6.34 13.21
C LYS A 115 -4.46 7.10 12.66
N VAL A 116 -3.68 6.44 11.80
CA VAL A 116 -2.51 7.06 11.18
C VAL A 116 -2.93 8.21 10.28
N THR A 117 -3.96 8.01 9.46
CA THR A 117 -4.48 9.05 8.57
C THR A 117 -4.93 10.28 9.36
N GLU A 118 -5.70 10.06 10.42
CA GLU A 118 -6.16 11.15 11.29
C GLU A 118 -5.00 11.89 11.95
N SER A 119 -3.98 11.16 12.37
CA SER A 119 -2.79 11.73 12.97
C SER A 119 -2.01 12.59 11.98
N ILE A 120 -1.89 12.14 10.73
CA ILE A 120 -1.21 12.91 9.68
C ILE A 120 -1.94 14.25 9.46
N PHE A 121 -3.26 14.21 9.28
CA PHE A 121 -4.04 15.42 9.08
C PHE A 121 -3.94 16.37 10.27
N LYS A 122 -3.97 15.83 11.49
CA LYS A 122 -3.85 16.64 12.70
C LYS A 122 -2.49 17.33 12.77
N ARG A 123 -1.41 16.62 12.45
CA ARG A 123 -0.06 17.20 12.44
C ARG A 123 0.09 18.26 11.36
N LEU A 124 -0.42 18.01 10.17
CA LEU A 124 -0.37 19.00 9.08
C LEU A 124 -1.15 20.25 9.45
N ASN A 125 -2.34 20.07 10.02
CA ASN A 125 -3.17 21.19 10.45
C ASN A 125 -2.46 22.06 11.49
N THR A 126 -1.81 21.43 12.46
CA THR A 126 -1.03 22.12 13.49
C THR A 126 0.14 22.89 12.85
N MET A 127 0.90 22.24 11.96
CA MET A 127 2.05 22.86 11.31
C MET A 127 1.66 24.10 10.51
N PHE A 128 0.59 24.02 9.73
CA PHE A 128 0.16 25.13 8.89
C PHE A 128 -0.43 26.27 9.70
N HIS A 129 -1.13 25.98 10.79
CA HIS A 129 -1.70 27.02 11.65
C HIS A 129 -0.64 27.70 12.53
N GLU A 130 0.41 26.99 12.93
CA GLU A 130 1.49 27.59 13.71
C GLU A 130 2.35 28.54 12.90
N GLN A 131 2.36 28.38 11.57
CA GLN A 131 3.13 29.25 10.68
C GLN A 131 2.44 30.54 10.32
N THR A 132 1.18 30.65 10.70
CA THR A 132 0.40 31.87 10.47
C THR A 132 0.24 32.68 11.75
#